data_77f02573579c4811c58e68e150ecaa43
#
_entry.id   77f02573579c4811c58e68e150ecaa43
#
_cell.length_a   1.000
_cell.length_b   1.000
_cell.length_c   1.000
_cell.angle_alpha   90.00
_cell.angle_beta   90.00
_cell.angle_gamma   90.00
#
_symmetry.space_group_name_H-M   'P 1'
#
loop_
_entity.id
_entity.type
_entity.pdbx_description
1 polymer ?
#
loop_
_entity_poly.entity_id
_entity_poly.type
_entity_poly.pdbx_seq_one_letter_code
_entity_poly.pdbx_strand_id
1 'polypeptide(L)'
;MHDTDHSAELHEVIYVSTLAPDAPTSVVADIVGKARLHNPWLGITGLLIFDGMRFCEQMEGSRIDVLAQLERIRQDTRHVNLRVVHQGPLAARRFRRFSLGYTTLDDDDALGRLEALTGQDAIAAFQALLSTLDLDA
;
A
#
# COMPACT_ATOMS: atom_id res chain seq x y z
N MET A 1 21.62 -14.44 -19.40
CA MET A 1 21.14 -14.20 -18.91
C MET A 1 20.35 -13.92 -18.38
N HIS A 2 20.12 -13.81 -18.37
CA HIS A 2 19.47 -13.30 -18.03
C HIS A 2 18.77 -13.10 -16.94
N ASP A 3 18.99 -12.93 -16.28
CA ASP A 3 18.57 -12.29 -15.05
C ASP A 3 17.57 -11.21 -15.20
N THR A 4 17.52 -10.63 -16.33
CA THR A 4 16.54 -9.65 -16.69
C THR A 4 15.13 -10.18 -16.58
N ASP A 5 14.93 -11.45 -16.77
CA ASP A 5 13.61 -12.06 -16.65
C ASP A 5 13.10 -12.01 -15.23
N HIS A 6 13.98 -12.24 -14.27
CA HIS A 6 13.59 -12.17 -12.87
C HIS A 6 13.26 -10.72 -12.45
N SER A 7 14.02 -9.77 -12.94
CA SER A 7 13.76 -8.38 -12.62
C SER A 7 12.49 -7.87 -13.28
N ALA A 8 12.03 -8.53 -14.34
CA ALA A 8 10.78 -8.15 -15.00
C ALA A 8 9.55 -8.72 -14.31
N GLU A 9 9.72 -9.70 -13.43
CA GLU A 9 8.59 -10.25 -12.70
C GLU A 9 8.16 -9.30 -11.61
N LEU A 10 6.90 -8.86 -11.71
CA LEU A 10 6.30 -7.97 -10.73
C LEU A 10 5.61 -8.76 -9.64
N HIS A 11 5.68 -8.22 -8.45
CA HIS A 11 5.00 -8.74 -7.27
C HIS A 11 4.26 -7.60 -6.62
N GLU A 12 3.06 -7.88 -6.12
CA GLU A 12 2.30 -6.85 -5.40
C GLU A 12 1.98 -7.32 -3.99
N VAL A 13 1.89 -6.37 -3.08
CA VAL A 13 1.43 -6.57 -1.71
C VAL A 13 0.37 -5.52 -1.43
N ILE A 14 -0.73 -5.95 -0.82
CA ILE A 14 -1.76 -5.05 -0.29
C ILE A 14 -1.88 -5.35 1.19
N TYR A 15 -1.72 -4.32 2.03
CA TYR A 15 -1.91 -4.47 3.47
C TYR A 15 -2.80 -3.37 4.02
N VAL A 16 -3.38 -3.63 5.19
CA VAL A 16 -4.13 -2.65 5.98
C VAL A 16 -3.49 -2.57 7.36
N SER A 17 -3.35 -1.37 7.89
CA SER A 17 -2.84 -1.16 9.24
C SER A 17 -3.61 0.00 9.89
N THR A 18 -3.34 0.23 11.17
CA THR A 18 -4.00 1.29 11.94
C THR A 18 -2.96 2.28 12.44
N LEU A 19 -3.26 3.57 12.35
CA LEU A 19 -2.42 4.61 12.93
C LEU A 19 -2.25 4.33 14.43
N ALA A 20 -1.02 4.41 14.92
CA ALA A 20 -0.76 4.17 16.35
C ALA A 20 -1.53 5.18 17.19
N PRO A 21 -2.07 4.77 18.36
CA PRO A 21 -2.97 5.63 19.14
C PRO A 21 -2.37 6.97 19.56
N ASP A 22 -1.05 7.00 19.77
CA ASP A 22 -0.35 8.22 20.19
C ASP A 22 0.33 8.95 19.04
N ALA A 23 0.22 8.46 17.81
CA ALA A 23 0.82 9.12 16.66
C ALA A 23 -0.13 10.20 16.11
N PRO A 24 0.39 11.41 15.84
CA PRO A 24 -0.43 12.43 15.21
C PRO A 24 -0.65 12.13 13.73
N THR A 25 -1.74 12.61 13.16
CA THR A 25 -2.05 12.41 11.75
C THR A 25 -0.99 13.04 10.84
N SER A 26 -0.22 13.99 11.34
CA SER A 26 0.87 14.60 10.57
C SER A 26 1.94 13.59 10.14
N VAL A 27 2.03 12.41 10.78
CA VAL A 27 2.99 11.38 10.35
C VAL A 27 2.70 10.88 8.94
N VAL A 28 1.47 11.01 8.46
CA VAL A 28 1.10 10.57 7.12
C VAL A 28 1.94 11.31 6.07
N ALA A 29 2.09 12.63 6.23
CA ALA A 29 2.90 13.43 5.32
C ALA A 29 4.37 12.98 5.34
N ASP A 30 4.91 12.64 6.51
CA ASP A 30 6.28 12.14 6.63
C ASP A 30 6.45 10.80 5.94
N ILE A 31 5.50 9.88 6.14
CA ILE A 31 5.54 8.56 5.52
C ILE A 31 5.52 8.70 4.00
N VAL A 32 4.60 9.51 3.48
CA VAL A 32 4.47 9.71 2.03
C VAL A 32 5.70 10.40 1.45
N GLY A 33 6.23 11.41 2.15
CA GLY A 33 7.41 12.11 1.70
C GLY A 33 8.61 11.18 1.55
N LYS A 34 8.83 10.31 2.54
CA LYS A 34 9.91 9.33 2.47
C LYS A 34 9.69 8.30 1.37
N ALA A 35 8.45 7.83 1.21
CA ALA A 35 8.12 6.86 0.16
C ALA A 35 8.39 7.47 -1.22
N ARG A 36 8.01 8.71 -1.44
CA ARG A 36 8.23 9.40 -2.72
C ARG A 36 9.71 9.57 -3.03
N LEU A 37 10.56 9.71 -2.00
CA LEU A 37 12.00 9.81 -2.18
C LEU A 37 12.65 8.45 -2.45
N HIS A 38 12.23 7.42 -1.73
CA HIS A 38 12.92 6.13 -1.74
C HIS A 38 12.35 5.14 -2.75
N ASN A 39 11.03 5.11 -2.94
CA ASN A 39 10.41 4.12 -3.80
C ASN A 39 10.89 4.15 -5.25
N PRO A 40 11.11 5.32 -5.88
CA PRO A 40 11.64 5.34 -7.25
C PRO A 40 12.99 4.64 -7.38
N TRP A 41 13.87 4.77 -6.39
CA TRP A 41 15.17 4.10 -6.40
C TRP A 41 15.04 2.59 -6.32
N LEU A 42 13.97 2.11 -5.70
CA LEU A 42 13.69 0.68 -5.56
C LEU A 42 12.81 0.16 -6.69
N GLY A 43 12.37 1.03 -7.59
CA GLY A 43 11.43 0.65 -8.64
C GLY A 43 10.06 0.28 -8.10
N ILE A 44 9.68 0.81 -6.95
CA ILE A 44 8.39 0.54 -6.32
C ILE A 44 7.40 1.64 -6.69
N THR A 45 6.26 1.23 -7.21
CA THR A 45 5.10 2.09 -7.46
C THR A 45 3.92 1.58 -6.63
N GLY A 46 2.86 2.34 -6.53
CA GLY A 46 1.70 1.93 -5.76
C GLY A 46 0.89 3.09 -5.23
N LEU A 47 0.10 2.80 -4.22
CA LEU A 47 -0.84 3.76 -3.65
C LEU A 47 -0.95 3.54 -2.14
N LEU A 48 -0.87 4.63 -1.38
CA LEU A 48 -1.18 4.63 0.05
C LEU A 48 -2.51 5.35 0.24
N ILE A 49 -3.45 4.70 0.92
CA ILE A 49 -4.76 5.28 1.24
C ILE A 49 -4.84 5.47 2.74
N PHE A 50 -5.37 6.62 3.16
CA PHE A 50 -5.58 6.92 4.58
C PHE A 50 -6.98 7.48 4.78
N ASP A 51 -7.70 6.99 5.81
CA ASP A 51 -9.06 7.43 6.11
C ASP A 51 -9.16 8.21 7.42
N GLY A 52 -8.03 8.60 8.01
CA GLY A 52 -7.99 9.25 9.30
C GLY A 52 -7.69 8.31 10.46
N MET A 53 -7.84 7.02 10.25
CA MET A 53 -7.57 6.00 11.27
C MET A 53 -6.74 4.85 10.71
N ARG A 54 -7.06 4.35 9.53
CA ARG A 54 -6.40 3.19 8.92
C ARG A 54 -5.65 3.59 7.68
N PHE A 55 -4.59 2.84 7.43
CA PHE A 55 -3.84 2.86 6.17
C PHE A 55 -4.20 1.62 5.37
N CYS A 56 -4.24 1.77 4.05
CA CYS A 56 -4.20 0.67 3.12
C CYS A 56 -3.16 1.00 2.07
N GLU A 57 -2.19 0.14 1.87
CA GLU A 57 -1.14 0.38 0.89
C GLU A 57 -1.07 -0.78 -0.09
N GLN A 58 -0.94 -0.45 -1.38
CA GLN A 58 -0.57 -1.40 -2.41
C GLN A 58 0.83 -1.00 -2.89
N MET A 59 1.76 -1.94 -2.86
CA MET A 59 3.11 -1.78 -3.37
C MET A 59 3.33 -2.78 -4.49
N GLU A 60 4.03 -2.35 -5.53
CA GLU A 60 4.35 -3.22 -6.66
C GLU A 60 5.76 -2.94 -7.15
N GLY A 61 6.44 -3.97 -7.57
CA GLY A 61 7.81 -3.91 -8.04
C GLY A 61 8.42 -5.31 -8.05
N SER A 62 9.76 -5.40 -8.04
CA SER A 62 10.39 -6.71 -7.92
C SER A 62 10.01 -7.34 -6.58
N ARG A 63 9.88 -8.65 -6.56
CA ARG A 63 9.50 -9.38 -5.36
C ARG A 63 10.45 -9.09 -4.20
N ILE A 64 11.75 -9.10 -4.47
CA ILE A 64 12.76 -8.86 -3.44
C ILE A 64 12.59 -7.48 -2.83
N ASP A 65 12.46 -6.46 -3.65
CA ASP A 65 12.36 -5.08 -3.16
C ASP A 65 11.05 -4.82 -2.43
N VAL A 66 9.95 -5.34 -2.96
CA VAL A 66 8.63 -5.16 -2.33
C VAL A 66 8.59 -5.84 -0.96
N LEU A 67 9.10 -7.07 -0.86
CA LEU A 67 9.08 -7.78 0.42
C LEU A 67 10.04 -7.16 1.44
N ALA A 68 11.18 -6.65 0.99
CA ALA A 68 12.09 -5.93 1.88
C ALA A 68 11.45 -4.64 2.40
N GLN A 69 10.73 -3.93 1.53
CA GLN A 69 10.03 -2.71 1.93
C GLN A 69 8.90 -3.03 2.93
N LEU A 70 8.16 -4.11 2.69
CA LEU A 70 7.12 -4.55 3.60
C LEU A 70 7.69 -4.80 5.00
N GLU A 71 8.86 -5.43 5.09
CA GLU A 71 9.49 -5.72 6.37
C GLU A 71 9.88 -4.45 7.10
N ARG A 72 10.41 -3.45 6.39
CA ARG A 72 10.71 -2.14 6.99
C ARG A 72 9.45 -1.47 7.51
N ILE A 73 8.36 -1.57 6.76
CA ILE A 73 7.08 -0.99 7.15
C ILE A 73 6.53 -1.68 8.40
N ARG A 74 6.67 -3.01 8.50
CA ARG A 74 6.22 -3.76 9.70
C ARG A 74 6.91 -3.26 10.96
N GLN A 75 8.13 -2.81 10.86
CA GLN A 75 8.92 -2.35 12.00
C GLN A 75 8.64 -0.89 12.37
N ASP A 76 7.90 -0.17 11.55
CA ASP A 76 7.55 1.22 11.79
C ASP A 76 6.49 1.30 12.89
N THR A 77 6.84 1.93 14.01
CA THR A 77 5.96 2.00 15.18
C THR A 77 4.85 3.05 15.07
N ARG A 78 4.84 3.82 13.98
CA ARG A 78 3.80 4.85 13.78
C ARG A 78 2.46 4.24 13.38
N HIS A 79 2.44 2.95 13.05
CA HIS A 79 1.22 2.20 12.81
C HIS A 79 1.29 0.85 13.51
N VAL A 80 0.13 0.23 13.70
CA VAL A 80 -0.02 -1.05 14.40
C VAL A 80 -0.99 -1.96 13.64
N ASN A 81 -1.02 -3.22 14.03
CA ASN A 81 -1.97 -4.21 13.50
C ASN A 81 -1.89 -4.36 11.98
N LEU A 82 -0.68 -4.37 11.44
CA LEU A 82 -0.49 -4.56 10.00
C LEU A 82 -0.93 -5.96 9.59
N ARG A 83 -1.82 -6.03 8.62
CA ARG A 83 -2.31 -7.28 8.07
C ARG A 83 -2.16 -7.26 6.55
N VAL A 84 -1.41 -8.20 6.02
CA VAL A 84 -1.31 -8.39 4.56
C VAL A 84 -2.58 -9.10 4.11
N VAL A 85 -3.38 -8.43 3.29
CA VAL A 85 -4.64 -9.00 2.79
C VAL A 85 -4.45 -9.69 1.44
N HIS A 86 -3.40 -9.34 0.73
CA HIS A 86 -3.05 -10.00 -0.53
C HIS A 86 -1.57 -9.82 -0.84
N GLN A 87 -0.95 -10.86 -1.41
CA GLN A 87 0.33 -10.73 -2.10
C GLN A 87 0.40 -11.78 -3.20
N GLY A 88 1.07 -11.44 -4.28
CA GLY A 88 1.22 -12.38 -5.38
C GLY A 88 1.84 -11.72 -6.61
N PRO A 89 2.02 -12.50 -7.67
CA PRO A 89 2.58 -11.99 -8.92
C PRO A 89 1.59 -11.03 -9.60
N LEU A 90 2.15 -10.13 -10.38
CA LEU A 90 1.37 -9.12 -11.09
C LEU A 90 1.85 -9.09 -12.53
N ALA A 91 0.92 -9.15 -13.49
CA ALA A 91 1.27 -9.18 -14.90
C ALA A 91 1.79 -7.82 -15.40
N ALA A 92 1.21 -6.74 -14.90
CA ALA A 92 1.59 -5.39 -15.26
C ALA A 92 1.33 -4.46 -14.10
N ARG A 93 2.08 -3.36 -14.04
CA ARG A 93 1.89 -2.38 -12.97
C ARG A 93 0.51 -1.77 -13.03
N ARG A 94 -0.07 -1.55 -11.85
CA ARG A 94 -1.34 -0.84 -11.70
C ARG A 94 -1.13 0.67 -11.64
N PHE A 95 0.07 1.11 -11.23
CA PHE A 95 0.37 2.52 -11.01
C PHE A 95 1.67 2.91 -11.69
N ARG A 96 1.73 4.17 -12.16
CA ARG A 96 2.94 4.69 -12.79
C ARG A 96 3.95 5.20 -11.76
N ARG A 97 3.47 5.56 -10.58
CA ARG A 97 4.28 6.13 -9.51
C ARG A 97 3.66 5.78 -8.18
N PHE A 98 4.26 6.24 -7.10
CA PHE A 98 3.66 6.12 -5.78
C PHE A 98 2.78 7.34 -5.51
N SER A 99 1.52 7.11 -5.15
CA SER A 99 0.52 8.16 -4.93
C SER A 99 -0.08 8.04 -3.54
N LEU A 100 -0.69 9.13 -3.08
CA LEU A 100 -1.45 9.16 -1.85
C LEU A 100 -2.92 9.40 -2.19
N GLY A 101 -3.81 8.59 -1.62
CA GLY A 101 -5.23 8.75 -1.74
C GLY A 101 -5.86 8.95 -0.36
N TYR A 102 -6.91 9.75 -0.32
CA TYR A 102 -7.67 9.96 0.91
C TYR A 102 -9.09 9.45 0.69
N THR A 103 -9.64 8.86 1.75
CA THR A 103 -11.07 8.53 1.81
C THR A 103 -11.59 8.98 3.16
N THR A 104 -12.89 9.01 3.32
CA THR A 104 -13.49 9.40 4.59
C THR A 104 -13.82 8.18 5.42
N LEU A 105 -13.67 8.32 6.73
CA LEU A 105 -14.16 7.33 7.68
C LEU A 105 -15.66 7.59 7.85
N ASP A 106 -16.48 6.73 7.29
CA ASP A 106 -17.92 6.84 7.29
C ASP A 106 -18.57 5.52 7.74
N ASP A 107 -19.88 5.43 7.62
CA ASP A 107 -20.64 4.27 8.04
C ASP A 107 -20.23 2.99 7.28
N ASP A 108 -19.72 3.16 6.08
CA ASP A 108 -19.26 2.00 5.28
C ASP A 108 -17.96 1.42 5.80
N ASP A 109 -17.10 2.24 6.41
CA ASP A 109 -15.80 1.82 6.91
C ASP A 109 -15.05 0.94 5.89
N ALA A 110 -14.80 1.50 4.72
CA ALA A 110 -14.27 0.73 3.58
C ALA A 110 -12.95 0.03 3.92
N LEU A 111 -12.03 0.71 4.60
CA LEU A 111 -10.73 0.09 4.95
C LEU A 111 -10.90 -0.98 6.02
N GLY A 112 -11.82 -0.81 6.97
CA GLY A 112 -12.09 -1.85 7.96
C GLY A 112 -12.67 -3.10 7.33
N ARG A 113 -13.55 -2.93 6.35
CA ARG A 113 -14.10 -4.09 5.62
C ARG A 113 -13.04 -4.78 4.77
N LEU A 114 -12.18 -3.98 4.13
CA LEU A 114 -11.08 -4.52 3.33
C LEU A 114 -10.13 -5.36 4.19
N GLU A 115 -9.87 -4.92 5.41
CA GLU A 115 -9.00 -5.63 6.34
C GLU A 115 -9.47 -7.05 6.61
N ALA A 116 -10.76 -7.31 6.53
CA ALA A 116 -11.34 -8.62 6.80
C ALA A 116 -11.31 -9.56 5.58
N LEU A 117 -10.89 -9.05 4.42
CA LEU A 117 -10.87 -9.83 3.18
C LEU A 117 -9.48 -10.36 2.90
N THR A 118 -9.37 -11.32 1.98
CA THR A 118 -8.08 -11.85 1.51
C THR A 118 -8.17 -12.19 0.03
N GLY A 119 -6.99 -12.24 -0.64
CA GLY A 119 -6.89 -12.72 -2.01
C GLY A 119 -7.71 -11.91 -3.00
N GLN A 120 -8.45 -12.59 -3.85
CA GLN A 120 -9.23 -11.95 -4.91
C GLN A 120 -10.31 -11.02 -4.38
N ASP A 121 -10.92 -11.35 -3.24
CA ASP A 121 -11.92 -10.48 -2.63
C ASP A 121 -11.29 -9.17 -2.17
N ALA A 122 -10.07 -9.23 -1.61
CA ALA A 122 -9.34 -8.03 -1.21
C ALA A 122 -8.95 -7.18 -2.42
N ILE A 123 -8.48 -7.81 -3.50
CA ILE A 123 -8.15 -7.11 -4.73
C ILE A 123 -9.37 -6.40 -5.29
N ALA A 124 -10.50 -7.09 -5.37
CA ALA A 124 -11.73 -6.52 -5.90
C ALA A 124 -12.20 -5.33 -5.08
N ALA A 125 -12.15 -5.43 -3.75
CA ALA A 125 -12.53 -4.34 -2.86
C ALA A 125 -11.58 -3.15 -3.01
N PHE A 126 -10.28 -3.41 -3.14
CA PHE A 126 -9.29 -2.36 -3.37
C PHE A 126 -9.56 -1.63 -4.68
N GLN A 127 -9.81 -2.36 -5.76
CA GLN A 127 -10.10 -1.76 -7.07
C GLN A 127 -11.39 -0.94 -7.05
N ALA A 128 -12.42 -1.44 -6.37
CA ALA A 128 -13.67 -0.69 -6.24
C ALA A 128 -13.45 0.62 -5.48
N LEU A 129 -12.57 0.60 -4.48
CA LEU A 129 -12.27 1.78 -3.70
C LEU A 129 -11.55 2.85 -4.53
N LEU A 130 -10.73 2.45 -5.49
CA LEU A 130 -9.96 3.38 -6.31
C LEU A 130 -10.83 4.43 -7.01
N SER A 131 -12.03 4.05 -7.45
CA SER A 131 -12.93 4.96 -8.16
C SER A 131 -13.53 6.04 -7.25
N THR A 132 -13.43 5.88 -5.94
CA THR A 132 -14.00 6.82 -4.96
C THR A 132 -12.95 7.72 -4.33
N LEU A 133 -11.67 7.52 -4.64
CA LEU A 133 -10.59 8.23 -3.98
C LEU A 133 -10.35 9.60 -4.58
N ASP A 134 -9.95 10.50 -3.69
CA ASP A 134 -9.37 11.78 -4.06
C ASP A 134 -7.86 11.58 -4.06
N LEU A 135 -7.28 11.47 -5.25
CA LEU A 135 -5.87 11.16 -5.39
C LEU A 135 -5.02 12.41 -5.46
N ASP A 136 -3.93 12.36 -4.72
CA ASP A 136 -2.87 13.34 -4.81
C ASP A 136 -2.18 13.18 -6.16
N ALA A 137 -2.23 14.21 -6.97
CA ALA A 137 -1.55 14.21 -8.24
C ALA A 137 -0.05 14.44 -8.04
#